data_a081f363f3f95a1d2c0c4c5bd59cd44f
#
_entry.id   a081f363f3f95a1d2c0c4c5bd59cd44f
#
_cell.length_a   1.000
_cell.length_b   1.000
_cell.length_c   1.000
_cell.angle_alpha   90.00
_cell.angle_beta   90.00
_cell.angle_gamma   90.00
#
_symmetry.space_group_name_H-M   'P 1'
#
loop_
_entity.id
_entity.type
_entity.pdbx_description
1 polymer ?
#
loop_
_entity_poly.entity_id
_entity_poly.type
_entity_poly.pdbx_seq_one_letter_code
_entity_poly.pdbx_strand_id
1 'polypeptide(L)'
;MQPATAAMWAKQDQHEGDRWRLFGAVGAAIDATTVLYPGSYVDIAPSIVFESVTYVDVDKRTPRFFGDVDGVVEIVGRHGGPTHADVRFLHADYTAGLDLPDQHFDLLISLYGGFVSEHCTRHLRVGGTLLVNPSHGD
;
A
#
# COMPACT_ATOMS: atom_id res chain seq x y z
N MET A 1 -13.23 -8.41 13.09
CA MET A 1 -12.00 -7.57 13.18
C MET A 1 -11.43 -7.64 14.59
N GLN A 2 -10.15 -7.90 14.70
CA GLN A 2 -9.46 -7.92 15.98
C GLN A 2 -9.36 -6.50 16.55
N PRO A 3 -9.42 -6.32 17.89
CA PRO A 3 -9.30 -4.99 18.50
C PRO A 3 -8.00 -4.27 18.14
N ALA A 4 -6.89 -5.00 18.04
CA ALA A 4 -5.60 -4.42 17.65
C ALA A 4 -5.64 -3.85 16.24
N THR A 5 -6.29 -4.53 15.30
CA THR A 5 -6.46 -4.06 13.92
C THR A 5 -7.24 -2.76 13.88
N ALA A 6 -8.36 -2.71 14.58
CA ALA A 6 -9.20 -1.51 14.65
C ALA A 6 -8.44 -0.32 15.25
N ALA A 7 -7.69 -0.55 16.32
CA ALA A 7 -6.94 0.50 17.01
C ALA A 7 -5.80 1.04 16.12
N MET A 8 -5.05 0.16 15.47
CA MET A 8 -3.96 0.57 14.58
C MET A 8 -4.46 1.37 13.38
N TRP A 9 -5.56 0.92 12.77
CA TRP A 9 -6.15 1.64 11.64
C TRP A 9 -6.70 3.00 12.06
N ALA A 10 -7.42 3.08 13.18
CA ALA A 10 -7.99 4.34 13.66
C ALA A 10 -6.90 5.39 13.90
N LYS A 11 -5.78 4.98 14.47
CA LYS A 11 -4.64 5.87 14.71
C LYS A 11 -4.00 6.32 13.41
N GLN A 12 -3.82 5.42 12.44
CA GLN A 12 -3.26 5.73 11.14
C GLN A 12 -4.16 6.70 10.38
N ASP A 13 -5.45 6.42 10.32
CA ASP A 13 -6.43 7.23 9.61
C ASP A 13 -6.53 8.65 10.19
N GLN A 14 -6.45 8.77 11.51
CA GLN A 14 -6.50 10.07 12.19
C GLN A 14 -5.36 10.99 11.76
N HIS A 15 -4.16 10.44 11.59
CA HIS A 15 -2.97 11.23 11.26
C HIS A 15 -2.81 11.49 9.77
N GLU A 16 -3.44 10.67 8.92
CA GLU A 16 -3.12 10.62 7.50
C GLU A 16 -4.37 10.73 6.61
N GLY A 17 -5.43 11.38 7.10
CA GLY A 17 -6.72 11.45 6.40
C GLY A 17 -6.69 12.07 5.01
N ASP A 18 -5.71 12.94 4.73
CA ASP A 18 -5.60 13.60 3.42
C ASP A 18 -5.15 12.67 2.29
N ARG A 19 -4.62 11.49 2.63
CA ARG A 19 -4.20 10.53 1.61
C ARG A 19 -5.36 9.96 0.80
N TRP A 20 -6.56 9.95 1.35
CA TRP A 20 -7.76 9.56 0.63
C TRP A 20 -7.93 10.35 -0.66
N ARG A 21 -7.72 11.67 -0.59
CA ARG A 21 -7.79 12.55 -1.75
C ARG A 21 -6.69 12.25 -2.75
N LEU A 22 -5.47 12.00 -2.26
CA LEU A 22 -4.33 11.68 -3.12
C LEU A 22 -4.59 10.40 -3.91
N PHE A 23 -4.95 9.31 -3.22
CA PHE A 23 -5.18 8.04 -3.90
C PHE A 23 -6.40 8.07 -4.81
N GLY A 24 -7.46 8.77 -4.41
CA GLY A 24 -8.62 8.97 -5.26
C GLY A 24 -8.28 9.74 -6.53
N ALA A 25 -7.47 10.79 -6.43
CA ALA A 25 -7.03 11.57 -7.58
C ALA A 25 -6.14 10.74 -8.52
N VAL A 26 -5.22 9.95 -7.97
CA VAL A 26 -4.36 9.07 -8.76
C VAL A 26 -5.21 8.00 -9.45
N GLY A 27 -6.16 7.38 -8.74
CA GLY A 27 -7.06 6.37 -9.30
C GLY A 27 -7.93 6.91 -10.43
N ALA A 28 -8.31 8.19 -10.37
CA ALA A 28 -9.06 8.84 -11.45
C ALA A 28 -8.18 9.19 -12.65
N ALA A 29 -6.89 9.41 -12.43
CA ALA A 29 -5.96 9.87 -13.47
C ALA A 29 -5.29 8.72 -14.23
N ILE A 30 -5.14 7.55 -13.61
CA ILE A 30 -4.46 6.41 -14.21
C ILE A 30 -5.32 5.15 -14.10
N ASP A 31 -5.13 4.24 -15.05
CA ASP A 31 -5.77 2.93 -15.04
C ASP A 31 -4.80 1.92 -14.44
N ALA A 32 -4.83 1.77 -13.12
CA ALA A 32 -3.97 0.84 -12.40
C ALA A 32 -4.81 -0.21 -11.69
N THR A 33 -4.43 -1.48 -11.87
CA THR A 33 -5.04 -2.63 -11.20
C THR A 33 -4.15 -3.16 -10.08
N THR A 34 -2.86 -3.30 -10.35
CA THR A 34 -1.87 -3.87 -9.43
C THR A 34 -0.94 -2.79 -8.90
N VAL A 35 -0.83 -2.71 -7.58
CA VAL A 35 -0.11 -1.65 -6.88
C VAL A 35 0.89 -2.26 -5.90
N LEU A 36 2.09 -1.70 -5.83
CA LEU A 36 3.11 -2.05 -4.84
C LEU A 36 3.35 -0.84 -3.93
N TYR A 37 3.26 -1.06 -2.62
CA TYR A 37 3.43 -0.01 -1.62
C TYR A 37 4.47 -0.42 -0.56
N PRO A 38 5.77 -0.23 -0.85
CA PRO A 38 6.82 -0.51 0.12
C PRO A 38 6.87 0.58 1.20
N GLY A 39 7.16 0.19 2.44
CA GLY A 39 7.21 1.11 3.55
C GLY A 39 5.83 1.63 3.96
N SER A 40 4.80 0.84 3.72
CA SER A 40 3.40 1.24 3.90
C SER A 40 2.94 1.35 5.35
N TYR A 41 3.63 0.68 6.27
CA TYR A 41 3.11 0.41 7.60
C TYR A 41 1.69 -0.18 7.48
N VAL A 42 0.69 0.35 8.17
CA VAL A 42 -0.70 -0.13 8.09
C VAL A 42 -1.59 0.80 7.27
N ASP A 43 -1.00 1.54 6.35
CA ASP A 43 -1.75 2.45 5.47
C ASP A 43 -2.41 1.69 4.33
N ILE A 44 -3.61 1.20 4.57
CA ILE A 44 -4.37 0.44 3.58
C ILE A 44 -5.31 1.30 2.72
N ALA A 45 -5.17 2.62 2.77
CA ALA A 45 -5.97 3.52 1.94
C ALA A 45 -5.91 3.18 0.43
N PRO A 46 -4.77 2.77 -0.14
CA PRO A 46 -4.76 2.36 -1.55
C PRO A 46 -5.71 1.22 -1.90
N SER A 47 -5.97 0.30 -0.96
CA SER A 47 -6.89 -0.83 -1.21
C SER A 47 -8.34 -0.41 -1.35
N ILE A 48 -8.68 0.80 -0.95
CA ILE A 48 -10.03 1.34 -1.12
C ILE A 48 -10.22 1.86 -2.55
N VAL A 49 -9.13 2.22 -3.21
CA VAL A 49 -9.14 2.78 -4.57
C VAL A 49 -8.78 1.73 -5.62
N PHE A 50 -7.78 0.89 -5.33
CA PHE A 50 -7.21 -0.05 -6.29
C PHE A 50 -7.58 -1.49 -5.94
N GLU A 51 -7.77 -2.32 -6.96
CA GLU A 51 -8.27 -3.67 -6.82
C GLU A 51 -7.28 -4.62 -6.13
N SER A 52 -5.99 -4.51 -6.46
CA SER A 52 -4.95 -5.39 -5.95
C SER A 52 -3.76 -4.58 -5.46
N VAL A 53 -3.45 -4.66 -4.17
CA VAL A 53 -2.33 -3.93 -3.57
C VAL A 53 -1.46 -4.89 -2.76
N THR A 54 -0.16 -4.83 -3.00
CA THR A 54 0.86 -5.54 -2.22
C THR A 54 1.57 -4.53 -1.32
N TYR A 55 1.46 -4.75 -0.02
CA TYR A 55 2.09 -3.94 1.02
C TYR A 55 3.37 -4.63 1.49
N VAL A 56 4.41 -3.83 1.76
CA VAL A 56 5.69 -4.33 2.26
C VAL A 56 6.15 -3.47 3.43
N ASP A 57 6.48 -4.08 4.55
CA ASP A 57 7.04 -3.36 5.69
C ASP A 57 7.86 -4.30 6.58
N VAL A 58 8.80 -3.74 7.33
CA VAL A 58 9.63 -4.47 8.30
C VAL A 58 9.13 -4.33 9.73
N ASP A 59 8.22 -3.40 10.01
CA ASP A 59 7.73 -3.15 11.35
C ASP A 59 7.08 -4.42 11.92
N LYS A 60 7.52 -4.81 13.12
CA LYS A 60 7.09 -6.06 13.75
C LYS A 60 5.60 -6.12 14.08
N ARG A 61 4.90 -5.00 14.03
CA ARG A 61 3.45 -4.93 14.29
C ARG A 61 2.63 -5.23 13.03
N THR A 62 3.22 -5.09 11.84
CA THR A 62 2.50 -5.21 10.58
C THR A 62 2.02 -6.63 10.27
N PRO A 63 2.76 -7.71 10.56
CA PRO A 63 2.24 -9.06 10.31
C PRO A 63 0.94 -9.34 11.07
N ARG A 64 0.81 -8.84 12.29
CA ARG A 64 -0.42 -9.02 13.08
C ARG A 64 -1.60 -8.28 12.45
N PHE A 65 -1.38 -7.05 11.98
CA PHE A 65 -2.42 -6.26 11.32
C PHE A 65 -2.88 -6.95 10.03
N PHE A 66 -1.95 -7.26 9.12
CA PHE A 66 -2.29 -7.87 7.83
C PHE A 66 -2.71 -9.34 7.96
N GLY A 67 -2.33 -10.01 9.04
CA GLY A 67 -2.79 -11.36 9.33
C GLY A 67 -4.27 -11.42 9.69
N ASP A 68 -4.86 -10.32 10.15
CA ASP A 68 -6.30 -10.18 10.35
C ASP A 68 -6.97 -9.84 9.00
N VAL A 69 -6.96 -10.81 8.09
CA VAL A 69 -7.43 -10.62 6.70
C VAL A 69 -8.87 -10.14 6.67
N ASP A 70 -9.74 -10.76 7.44
CA ASP A 70 -11.16 -10.37 7.48
C ASP A 70 -11.33 -8.95 8.01
N GLY A 71 -10.53 -8.56 9.00
CA GLY A 71 -10.55 -7.20 9.55
C GLY A 71 -10.11 -6.16 8.55
N VAL A 72 -9.04 -6.43 7.81
CA VAL A 72 -8.54 -5.52 6.76
C VAL A 72 -9.58 -5.35 5.65
N VAL A 73 -10.15 -6.46 5.17
CA VAL A 73 -11.21 -6.44 4.15
C VAL A 73 -12.45 -5.68 4.64
N GLU A 74 -12.80 -5.84 5.91
CA GLU A 74 -13.92 -5.09 6.51
C GLU A 74 -13.68 -3.58 6.51
N ILE A 75 -12.47 -3.14 6.84
CA ILE A 75 -12.09 -1.71 6.78
C ILE A 75 -12.24 -1.18 5.36
N VAL A 76 -11.71 -1.90 4.38
CA VAL A 76 -11.80 -1.52 2.97
C VAL A 76 -13.26 -1.40 2.55
N GLY A 77 -14.10 -2.36 2.91
CA GLY A 77 -15.53 -2.35 2.57
C GLY A 77 -16.29 -1.19 3.21
N ARG A 78 -15.98 -0.85 4.46
CA ARG A 78 -16.63 0.26 5.17
C ARG A 78 -16.37 1.62 4.49
N HIS A 79 -15.26 1.74 3.80
CA HIS A 79 -14.88 2.96 3.09
C HIS A 79 -15.25 2.93 1.60
N GLY A 80 -16.06 1.96 1.18
CA GLY A 80 -16.54 1.89 -0.20
C GLY A 80 -15.56 1.28 -1.19
N GLY A 81 -14.57 0.55 -0.69
CA GLY A 81 -13.60 -0.14 -1.55
C GLY A 81 -14.19 -1.38 -2.25
N PRO A 82 -13.38 -2.04 -3.10
CA PRO A 82 -13.80 -3.22 -3.83
C PRO A 82 -14.32 -4.33 -2.91
N THR A 83 -15.40 -5.00 -3.32
CA THR A 83 -15.99 -6.09 -2.53
C THR A 83 -15.04 -7.27 -2.35
N HIS A 84 -14.21 -7.52 -3.35
CA HIS A 84 -13.21 -8.59 -3.35
C HIS A 84 -11.80 -7.99 -3.44
N ALA A 85 -11.47 -7.10 -2.49
CA ALA A 85 -10.16 -6.48 -2.44
C ALA A 85 -9.07 -7.55 -2.30
N ASP A 86 -8.07 -7.51 -3.19
CA ASP A 86 -6.88 -8.36 -3.11
C ASP A 86 -5.81 -7.59 -2.35
N VAL A 87 -5.68 -7.90 -1.07
CA VAL A 87 -4.70 -7.28 -0.17
C VAL A 87 -3.63 -8.31 0.15
N ARG A 88 -2.40 -8.04 -0.29
CA ARG A 88 -1.25 -8.90 -0.05
C ARG A 88 -0.24 -8.18 0.81
N PHE A 89 0.43 -8.93 1.68
CA PHE A 89 1.44 -8.38 2.57
C PHE A 89 2.70 -9.23 2.57
N LEU A 90 3.84 -8.55 2.47
CA LEU A 90 5.16 -9.16 2.57
C LEU A 90 5.92 -8.48 3.72
N HIS A 91 6.24 -9.27 4.77
CA HIS A 91 7.06 -8.79 5.88
C HIS A 91 8.52 -8.88 5.48
N ALA A 92 9.06 -7.79 4.95
CA ALA A 92 10.40 -7.79 4.35
C ALA A 92 10.98 -6.38 4.30
N ASP A 93 12.30 -6.31 4.19
CA ASP A 93 13.04 -5.08 3.93
C ASP A 93 13.15 -4.89 2.42
N TYR A 94 12.51 -3.85 1.88
CA TYR A 94 12.52 -3.59 0.44
C TYR A 94 13.92 -3.23 -0.10
N THR A 95 14.85 -2.81 0.77
CA THR A 95 16.23 -2.51 0.36
C THR A 95 17.07 -3.76 0.14
N ALA A 96 16.64 -4.90 0.68
CA ALA A 96 17.35 -6.18 0.57
C ALA A 96 16.94 -7.03 -0.64
N GLY A 97 16.08 -6.49 -1.51
CA GLY A 97 15.54 -7.21 -2.65
C GLY A 97 14.29 -8.01 -2.26
N LEU A 98 13.22 -7.79 -2.99
CA LEU A 98 11.93 -8.43 -2.72
C LEU A 98 11.71 -9.62 -3.62
N ASP A 99 11.12 -10.69 -3.06
CA ASP A 99 10.68 -11.86 -3.82
C ASP A 99 9.32 -11.56 -4.45
N LEU A 100 9.34 -10.68 -5.44
CA LEU A 100 8.19 -10.24 -6.22
C LEU A 100 8.55 -10.22 -7.71
N PRO A 101 7.55 -10.36 -8.61
CA PRO A 101 7.80 -10.35 -10.04
C PRO A 101 8.42 -9.02 -10.51
N ASP A 102 9.31 -9.11 -11.49
CA ASP A 102 9.82 -7.94 -12.18
C ASP A 102 8.77 -7.42 -13.18
N GLN A 103 8.73 -6.10 -13.41
CA GLN A 103 7.88 -5.46 -14.43
C GLN A 103 6.42 -5.92 -14.34
N HIS A 104 5.89 -5.97 -13.12
CA HIS A 104 4.56 -6.53 -12.86
C HIS A 104 3.53 -5.48 -12.46
N PHE A 105 3.91 -4.54 -11.58
CA PHE A 105 2.97 -3.60 -10.98
C PHE A 105 2.71 -2.40 -11.88
N ASP A 106 1.46 -1.95 -11.90
CA ASP A 106 1.03 -0.76 -12.66
C ASP A 106 1.41 0.54 -11.96
N LEU A 107 1.44 0.52 -10.63
CA LEU A 107 1.72 1.68 -9.78
C LEU A 107 2.67 1.28 -8.67
N LEU A 108 3.71 2.07 -8.45
CA LEU A 108 4.60 1.98 -7.31
C LEU A 108 4.42 3.23 -6.45
N ILE A 109 4.04 3.03 -5.18
CA ILE A 109 3.83 4.12 -4.21
C ILE A 109 5.06 4.25 -3.33
N SER A 110 5.64 5.45 -3.27
CA SER A 110 6.81 5.78 -2.47
C SER A 110 6.53 7.05 -1.65
N LEU A 111 5.80 6.91 -0.54
CA LEU A 111 5.40 8.06 0.29
C LEU A 111 6.20 8.19 1.58
N TYR A 112 6.55 7.08 2.22
CA TYR A 112 7.19 7.11 3.55
C TYR A 112 8.54 6.43 3.58
N GLY A 113 8.78 5.47 2.71
CA GLY A 113 10.05 4.79 2.63
C GLY A 113 11.08 5.61 1.88
N GLY A 114 12.27 5.77 2.45
CA GLY A 114 13.40 6.37 1.73
C GLY A 114 13.94 5.43 0.66
N PHE A 115 14.28 5.96 -0.51
CA PHE A 115 14.93 5.22 -1.59
C PHE A 115 14.09 4.07 -2.17
N VAL A 116 12.76 4.14 -2.06
CA VAL A 116 11.87 3.10 -2.62
C VAL A 116 12.08 2.97 -4.14
N SER A 117 12.16 4.09 -4.86
CA SER A 117 12.35 4.06 -6.30
C SER A 117 13.68 3.40 -6.67
N GLU A 118 14.74 3.61 -5.89
CA GLU A 118 16.04 2.99 -6.13
C GLU A 118 15.98 1.45 -6.06
N HIS A 119 15.22 0.91 -5.10
CA HIS A 119 15.19 -0.52 -4.82
C HIS A 119 14.02 -1.27 -5.48
N CYS A 120 12.93 -0.58 -5.82
CA CYS A 120 11.68 -1.23 -6.17
C CYS A 120 11.20 -0.95 -7.60
N THR A 121 11.81 -0.03 -8.36
CA THR A 121 11.37 0.26 -9.73
C THR A 121 11.48 -0.95 -10.67
N ARG A 122 12.33 -1.92 -10.36
CA ARG A 122 12.42 -3.17 -11.15
C ARG A 122 11.09 -3.93 -11.17
N HIS A 123 10.23 -3.74 -10.16
CA HIS A 123 8.92 -4.39 -10.06
C HIS A 123 7.82 -3.63 -10.81
N LEU A 124 8.08 -2.37 -11.18
CA LEU A 124 7.15 -1.55 -11.94
C LEU A 124 7.20 -1.92 -13.41
N ARG A 125 6.05 -2.15 -14.03
CA ARG A 125 6.00 -2.47 -15.46
C ARG A 125 6.43 -1.28 -16.31
N VAL A 126 6.86 -1.54 -17.53
CA VAL A 126 7.15 -0.48 -18.51
C VAL A 126 5.87 0.30 -18.78
N GLY A 127 5.94 1.62 -18.69
CA GLY A 127 4.78 2.49 -18.80
C GLY A 127 3.96 2.62 -17.51
N GLY A 128 4.39 1.97 -16.43
CA GLY A 128 3.76 2.12 -15.12
C GLY A 128 4.02 3.50 -14.51
N THR A 129 3.33 3.77 -13.41
CA THR A 129 3.37 5.07 -12.73
C THR A 129 4.10 4.95 -11.40
N LEU A 130 4.98 5.92 -11.12
CA LEU A 130 5.63 6.07 -9.83
C LEU A 130 5.04 7.28 -9.11
N LEU A 131 4.45 7.04 -7.94
CA LEU A 131 3.92 8.11 -7.07
C LEU A 131 4.91 8.35 -5.93
N VAL A 132 5.49 9.53 -5.88
CA VAL A 132 6.52 9.88 -4.90
C VAL A 132 6.10 11.07 -4.06
N ASN A 133 6.66 11.14 -2.85
CA ASN A 133 6.60 12.33 -2.01
C ASN A 133 7.98 13.00 -2.07
N PRO A 134 8.09 14.17 -2.73
CA PRO A 134 9.41 14.80 -2.91
C PRO A 134 10.07 15.20 -1.59
N SER A 135 9.32 15.37 -0.51
CA SER A 135 9.89 15.72 0.80
C SER A 135 10.72 14.59 1.41
N HIS A 136 10.60 13.37 0.90
CA HIS A 136 11.39 12.21 1.34
C HIS A 136 12.59 11.93 0.45
N GLY A 137 12.86 12.77 -0.54
CA GLY A 137 14.07 12.68 -1.37
C GLY A 137 14.11 11.47 -2.30
N ASP A 138 12.99 10.91 -2.65
CA ASP A 138 12.94 9.67 -3.43
C ASP A 138 12.75 9.89 -4.95
#